data_18fe43a252cc88b23a1cd53637fba901
#
_entry.id   18fe43a252cc88b23a1cd53637fba901
#
_cell.length_a   1.000
_cell.length_b   1.000
_cell.length_c   1.000
_cell.angle_alpha   90.00
_cell.angle_beta   90.00
_cell.angle_gamma   90.00
#
_symmetry.space_group_name_H-M   'P 1'
#
loop_
_entity.id
_entity.type
_entity.pdbx_description
1 polymer ?
#
loop_
_entity_poly.entity_id
_entity_poly.type
_entity_poly.pdbx_seq_one_letter_code
_entity_poly.pdbx_strand_id
1 'polypeptide(L)'
;MKSREYVESQIRTNFALNEILDLLIKSQALLVGGFIRDLFFGCTSYDMDIVCPENSRALALEIARVLGGTFIELDCENEIYRVVLEDKTTCFDVSKALEGDIIKDAKRRDFTLNSIFYDFKNGCLFDPCAGADDLAAGILKTADIKNLFDDPLRMLRVFRFEALYDFRVQDEILEFVKKNRTLINSVAKERINQELLKLFGGKYAPEALLKADECGLPEEIFPFVKEIKKIPKNTHHHLDLFHHSIETMRQIRLDNPLLKLAAFCHDIGKPQTHTIEPSGRHRFIGHDDLGSKLVRPILKELKFSKKQIDYVSLMIKNHIYPSALMSAPVVQDKAKVRFVRKLYPYVEDIIELARADRLSARGPMVSDDMVSENLKNLEELKEFYYKIKPALEVMPKLLDGREIMEILGIGPSKKLGKIIEALKEAQIEGKIKTKEEAEMFVKSGFWDIL
;
A
#
# COMPACT_ATOMS: atom_id res chain seq x y z
N MET A 1 20.42 -11.64 -9.58
CA MET A 1 19.90 -11.18 -10.86
C MET A 1 20.08 -12.28 -11.92
N LYS A 2 19.16 -12.45 -12.85
CA LYS A 2 19.25 -13.42 -13.96
C LYS A 2 20.14 -12.89 -15.09
N SER A 3 20.69 -13.81 -15.92
CA SER A 3 21.52 -13.40 -17.07
C SER A 3 20.68 -12.86 -18.24
N ARG A 4 21.35 -12.19 -19.20
CA ARG A 4 20.72 -11.72 -20.44
C ARG A 4 20.13 -12.88 -21.24
N GLU A 5 20.83 -14.00 -21.35
CA GLU A 5 20.39 -15.21 -22.06
C GLU A 5 19.13 -15.81 -21.42
N TYR A 6 19.03 -15.78 -20.10
CA TYR A 6 17.83 -16.20 -19.38
C TYR A 6 16.65 -15.32 -19.77
N VAL A 7 16.80 -13.99 -19.73
CA VAL A 7 15.74 -13.03 -20.07
C VAL A 7 15.29 -13.24 -21.52
N GLU A 8 16.21 -13.33 -22.47
CA GLU A 8 15.92 -13.60 -23.87
C GLU A 8 15.20 -14.94 -24.06
N SER A 9 15.60 -15.98 -23.34
CA SER A 9 14.95 -17.28 -23.37
C SER A 9 13.50 -17.20 -22.88
N GLN A 10 13.24 -16.47 -21.77
CA GLN A 10 11.89 -16.31 -21.25
C GLN A 10 10.98 -15.54 -22.21
N ILE A 11 11.50 -14.53 -22.91
CA ILE A 11 10.75 -13.79 -23.93
C ILE A 11 10.44 -14.72 -25.12
N ARG A 12 11.42 -15.47 -25.61
CA ARG A 12 11.26 -16.42 -26.73
C ARG A 12 10.28 -17.56 -26.45
N THR A 13 10.10 -17.94 -25.18
CA THR A 13 9.16 -18.99 -24.78
C THR A 13 7.80 -18.46 -24.31
N ASN A 14 7.61 -17.14 -24.29
CA ASN A 14 6.33 -16.55 -23.90
C ASN A 14 5.27 -16.85 -24.97
N PHE A 15 4.20 -17.52 -24.56
CA PHE A 15 3.15 -17.99 -25.49
C PHE A 15 2.48 -16.84 -26.25
N ALA A 16 2.03 -15.80 -25.52
CA ALA A 16 1.31 -14.70 -26.16
C ALA A 16 2.17 -13.91 -27.16
N LEU A 17 3.47 -13.71 -26.84
CA LEU A 17 4.41 -13.05 -27.75
C LEU A 17 4.69 -13.91 -28.98
N ASN A 18 4.74 -15.24 -28.84
CA ASN A 18 4.99 -16.15 -29.97
C ASN A 18 3.82 -16.18 -30.96
N GLU A 19 2.57 -16.13 -30.47
CA GLU A 19 1.38 -16.09 -31.33
C GLU A 19 1.33 -14.85 -32.24
N ILE A 20 1.98 -13.78 -31.86
CA ILE A 20 2.03 -12.49 -32.60
C ILE A 20 3.43 -12.17 -33.15
N LEU A 21 4.37 -13.12 -33.12
CA LEU A 21 5.77 -12.85 -33.42
C LEU A 21 5.96 -12.27 -34.86
N ASP A 22 5.32 -12.86 -35.87
CA ASP A 22 5.41 -12.37 -37.25
C ASP A 22 4.84 -10.94 -37.39
N LEU A 23 3.80 -10.63 -36.64
CA LEU A 23 3.21 -9.29 -36.59
C LEU A 23 4.18 -8.28 -35.99
N LEU A 24 4.85 -8.62 -34.86
CA LEU A 24 5.83 -7.79 -34.22
C LEU A 24 7.05 -7.54 -35.10
N ILE A 25 7.56 -8.56 -35.76
CA ILE A 25 8.69 -8.44 -36.69
C ILE A 25 8.31 -7.53 -37.89
N LYS A 26 7.13 -7.77 -38.51
CA LYS A 26 6.66 -6.96 -39.63
C LYS A 26 6.49 -5.48 -39.27
N SER A 27 6.03 -5.20 -38.08
CA SER A 27 5.84 -3.82 -37.58
C SER A 27 7.11 -3.21 -37.01
N GLN A 28 8.26 -3.89 -37.07
CA GLN A 28 9.52 -3.48 -36.44
C GLN A 28 9.34 -3.11 -34.97
N ALA A 29 8.41 -3.78 -34.29
CA ALA A 29 8.08 -3.52 -32.90
C ALA A 29 9.09 -4.16 -31.97
N LEU A 30 9.31 -3.53 -30.83
CA LEU A 30 10.20 -3.99 -29.76
C LEU A 30 9.40 -4.12 -28.47
N LEU A 31 9.71 -5.12 -27.67
CA LEU A 31 9.26 -5.19 -26.27
C LEU A 31 10.17 -4.32 -25.42
N VAL A 32 9.64 -3.63 -24.40
CA VAL A 32 10.42 -2.70 -23.57
C VAL A 32 9.85 -2.60 -22.15
N GLY A 33 10.54 -1.94 -21.26
CA GLY A 33 9.98 -1.48 -19.99
C GLY A 33 9.98 -2.48 -18.85
N GLY A 34 8.92 -2.43 -18.05
CA GLY A 34 8.81 -3.17 -16.79
C GLY A 34 8.92 -4.67 -16.91
N PHE A 35 8.34 -5.24 -17.96
CA PHE A 35 8.37 -6.68 -18.23
C PHE A 35 9.81 -7.22 -18.30
N ILE A 36 10.68 -6.59 -19.10
CA ILE A 36 12.09 -7.02 -19.27
C ILE A 36 12.85 -6.88 -17.94
N ARG A 37 12.69 -5.75 -17.25
CA ARG A 37 13.31 -5.53 -15.94
C ARG A 37 12.91 -6.61 -14.94
N ASP A 38 11.63 -6.95 -14.86
CA ASP A 38 11.11 -7.91 -13.90
C ASP A 38 11.63 -9.33 -14.17
N LEU A 39 11.85 -9.69 -15.44
CA LEU A 39 12.52 -10.93 -15.81
C LEU A 39 13.97 -11.01 -15.29
N PHE A 40 14.71 -9.91 -15.25
CA PHE A 40 16.05 -9.89 -14.64
C PHE A 40 16.01 -10.22 -13.13
N PHE A 41 14.90 -9.94 -12.44
CA PHE A 41 14.67 -10.34 -11.05
C PHE A 41 14.05 -11.75 -10.91
N GLY A 42 13.72 -12.40 -12.02
CA GLY A 42 13.04 -13.69 -12.01
C GLY A 42 11.57 -13.58 -11.61
N CYS A 43 10.99 -12.38 -11.72
CA CYS A 43 9.58 -12.11 -11.48
C CYS A 43 8.78 -12.31 -12.75
N THR A 44 7.54 -12.81 -12.63
CA THR A 44 6.60 -12.90 -13.74
C THR A 44 5.81 -11.60 -13.81
N SER A 45 5.75 -11.01 -15.00
CA SER A 45 4.87 -9.86 -15.30
C SER A 45 3.92 -10.25 -16.43
N TYR A 46 2.74 -9.65 -16.44
CA TYR A 46 1.71 -9.84 -17.46
C TYR A 46 1.41 -8.54 -18.20
N ASP A 47 2.12 -7.46 -17.87
CA ASP A 47 1.97 -6.15 -18.49
C ASP A 47 3.15 -5.92 -19.43
N MET A 48 2.90 -5.98 -20.73
CA MET A 48 3.90 -5.97 -21.79
C MET A 48 3.84 -4.67 -22.57
N ASP A 49 4.87 -3.83 -22.47
CA ASP A 49 5.00 -2.60 -23.22
C ASP A 49 5.62 -2.89 -24.60
N ILE A 50 4.90 -2.64 -25.68
CA ILE A 50 5.35 -2.75 -27.06
C ILE A 50 5.52 -1.35 -27.64
N VAL A 51 6.67 -1.08 -28.23
CA VAL A 51 6.92 0.16 -28.96
C VAL A 51 7.20 -0.15 -30.43
N CYS A 52 6.60 0.60 -31.35
CA CYS A 52 6.84 0.47 -32.78
C CYS A 52 7.14 1.86 -33.40
N PRO A 53 7.90 1.90 -34.52
CA PRO A 53 8.23 3.18 -35.16
C PRO A 53 6.99 3.93 -35.64
N GLU A 54 5.99 3.20 -36.19
CA GLU A 54 4.78 3.75 -36.79
C GLU A 54 3.57 2.84 -36.60
N ASN A 55 2.37 3.39 -36.79
CA ASN A 55 1.11 2.64 -36.84
C ASN A 55 0.78 1.82 -35.58
N SER A 56 1.08 2.35 -34.37
CA SER A 56 0.79 1.68 -33.11
C SER A 56 -0.69 1.28 -32.94
N ARG A 57 -1.62 2.09 -33.44
CA ARG A 57 -3.06 1.78 -33.44
C ARG A 57 -3.38 0.52 -34.26
N ALA A 58 -2.85 0.43 -35.47
CA ALA A 58 -3.08 -0.72 -36.34
C ALA A 58 -2.46 -1.98 -35.74
N LEU A 59 -1.26 -1.87 -35.17
CA LEU A 59 -0.60 -2.97 -34.48
C LEU A 59 -1.44 -3.47 -33.29
N ALA A 60 -1.93 -2.59 -32.44
CA ALA A 60 -2.76 -2.93 -31.29
C ALA A 60 -4.07 -3.62 -31.70
N LEU A 61 -4.74 -3.16 -32.77
CA LEU A 61 -5.94 -3.79 -33.31
C LEU A 61 -5.66 -5.22 -33.83
N GLU A 62 -4.54 -5.43 -34.53
CA GLU A 62 -4.16 -6.76 -35.00
C GLU A 62 -3.77 -7.70 -33.85
N ILE A 63 -3.07 -7.21 -32.82
CA ILE A 63 -2.80 -7.98 -31.59
C ILE A 63 -4.13 -8.41 -30.94
N ALA A 64 -5.07 -7.48 -30.79
CA ALA A 64 -6.38 -7.80 -30.23
C ALA A 64 -7.13 -8.85 -31.06
N ARG A 65 -7.07 -8.77 -32.40
CA ARG A 65 -7.70 -9.73 -33.31
C ARG A 65 -7.08 -11.13 -33.21
N VAL A 66 -5.74 -11.20 -33.17
CA VAL A 66 -5.03 -12.50 -33.15
C VAL A 66 -5.18 -13.19 -31.79
N LEU A 67 -5.05 -12.45 -30.68
CA LEU A 67 -5.09 -13.00 -29.33
C LEU A 67 -6.50 -13.03 -28.72
N GLY A 68 -7.55 -12.59 -29.45
CA GLY A 68 -8.90 -12.53 -28.88
C GLY A 68 -9.08 -11.52 -27.77
N GLY A 69 -8.26 -10.45 -27.73
CA GLY A 69 -8.26 -9.45 -26.69
C GLY A 69 -9.20 -8.26 -26.94
N THR A 70 -9.43 -7.47 -25.92
CA THR A 70 -10.20 -6.21 -25.99
C THR A 70 -9.26 -5.03 -26.23
N PHE A 71 -9.48 -4.30 -27.33
CA PHE A 71 -8.76 -3.07 -27.66
C PHE A 71 -9.32 -1.88 -26.88
N ILE A 72 -8.44 -1.05 -26.31
CA ILE A 72 -8.76 0.16 -25.53
C ILE A 72 -7.84 1.29 -25.96
N GLU A 73 -8.40 2.45 -26.23
CA GLU A 73 -7.62 3.68 -26.48
C GLU A 73 -7.31 4.33 -25.13
N LEU A 74 -6.03 4.39 -24.73
CA LEU A 74 -5.58 5.02 -23.49
C LEU A 74 -5.28 6.51 -23.68
N ASP A 75 -4.53 6.84 -24.73
CA ASP A 75 -4.12 8.19 -25.05
C ASP A 75 -3.96 8.34 -26.57
N CYS A 76 -4.96 8.93 -27.21
CA CYS A 76 -4.98 9.09 -28.67
C CYS A 76 -3.95 10.14 -29.15
N GLU A 77 -3.65 11.16 -28.34
CA GLU A 77 -2.69 12.21 -28.69
C GLU A 77 -1.25 11.66 -28.71
N ASN A 78 -0.94 10.78 -27.76
CA ASN A 78 0.37 10.13 -27.65
C ASN A 78 0.42 8.75 -28.34
N GLU A 79 -0.63 8.38 -29.08
CA GLU A 79 -0.76 7.10 -29.80
C GLU A 79 -0.48 5.87 -28.90
N ILE A 80 -1.10 5.85 -27.68
CA ILE A 80 -0.98 4.74 -26.72
C ILE A 80 -2.28 3.95 -26.66
N TYR A 81 -2.20 2.65 -26.92
CA TYR A 81 -3.32 1.73 -26.97
C TYR A 81 -3.07 0.52 -26.12
N ARG A 82 -4.10 0.01 -25.46
CA ARG A 82 -4.03 -1.20 -24.63
C ARG A 82 -4.84 -2.33 -25.23
N VAL A 83 -4.31 -3.53 -25.18
CA VAL A 83 -5.04 -4.76 -25.45
C VAL A 83 -5.08 -5.60 -24.18
N VAL A 84 -6.27 -5.92 -23.69
CA VAL A 84 -6.48 -6.75 -22.51
C VAL A 84 -6.98 -8.12 -22.97
N LEU A 85 -6.30 -9.20 -22.60
CA LEU A 85 -6.70 -10.55 -22.95
C LEU A 85 -7.86 -11.05 -22.08
N GLU A 86 -8.49 -12.17 -22.46
CA GLU A 86 -9.65 -12.75 -21.77
C GLU A 86 -9.37 -13.11 -20.29
N ASP A 87 -8.13 -13.44 -19.94
CA ASP A 87 -7.70 -13.71 -18.57
C ASP A 87 -7.75 -12.46 -17.67
N LYS A 88 -7.96 -11.27 -18.26
CA LYS A 88 -8.02 -9.95 -17.60
C LYS A 88 -6.74 -9.57 -16.82
N THR A 89 -5.67 -10.32 -16.98
CA THR A 89 -4.38 -10.10 -16.33
C THR A 89 -3.30 -9.76 -17.34
N THR A 90 -3.30 -10.41 -18.49
CA THR A 90 -2.34 -10.16 -19.56
C THR A 90 -2.75 -8.96 -20.40
N CYS A 91 -1.86 -7.96 -20.45
CA CYS A 91 -2.07 -6.72 -21.17
C CYS A 91 -0.89 -6.41 -22.10
N PHE A 92 -1.20 -5.80 -23.24
CA PHE A 92 -0.21 -5.21 -24.13
C PHE A 92 -0.46 -3.70 -24.24
N ASP A 93 0.50 -2.89 -23.84
CA ASP A 93 0.50 -1.45 -24.08
C ASP A 93 1.32 -1.16 -25.33
N VAL A 94 0.65 -0.75 -26.38
CA VAL A 94 1.28 -0.49 -27.69
C VAL A 94 1.40 0.99 -27.89
N SER A 95 2.62 1.48 -28.06
CA SER A 95 2.91 2.91 -28.27
C SER A 95 3.77 3.15 -29.49
N LYS A 96 3.68 4.36 -30.04
CA LYS A 96 4.58 4.82 -31.07
C LYS A 96 5.88 5.35 -30.47
N ALA A 97 7.01 5.00 -31.08
CA ALA A 97 8.30 5.56 -30.70
C ALA A 97 8.35 7.08 -30.95
N LEU A 98 9.07 7.79 -30.09
CA LEU A 98 9.25 9.24 -30.25
C LEU A 98 9.83 9.57 -31.63
N GLU A 99 9.10 10.32 -32.44
CA GLU A 99 9.46 10.66 -33.83
C GLU A 99 9.79 9.42 -34.71
N GLY A 100 9.28 8.22 -34.35
CA GLY A 100 9.59 6.96 -35.02
C GLY A 100 11.00 6.41 -34.73
N ASP A 101 11.74 7.01 -33.78
CA ASP A 101 13.12 6.66 -33.44
C ASP A 101 13.19 5.96 -32.07
N ILE A 102 13.57 4.71 -32.05
CA ILE A 102 13.70 3.89 -30.84
C ILE A 102 14.78 4.42 -29.89
N ILE A 103 15.87 4.98 -30.40
CA ILE A 103 16.95 5.52 -29.58
C ILE A 103 16.48 6.81 -28.87
N LYS A 104 15.73 7.66 -29.56
CA LYS A 104 15.11 8.83 -28.95
C LYS A 104 14.08 8.42 -27.91
N ASP A 105 13.27 7.40 -28.18
CA ASP A 105 12.30 6.84 -27.24
C ASP A 105 13.01 6.29 -26.00
N ALA A 106 14.11 5.55 -26.13
CA ALA A 106 14.90 5.06 -25.03
C ALA A 106 15.40 6.20 -24.11
N LYS A 107 15.92 7.27 -24.71
CA LYS A 107 16.50 8.40 -23.98
C LYS A 107 15.47 9.26 -23.25
N ARG A 108 14.19 9.28 -23.68
CA ARG A 108 13.12 10.04 -23.00
C ARG A 108 12.47 9.31 -21.84
N ARG A 109 12.75 7.99 -21.66
CA ARG A 109 12.17 7.20 -20.58
C ARG A 109 12.67 7.68 -19.22
N ASP A 110 11.97 7.27 -18.15
CA ASP A 110 12.27 7.71 -16.79
C ASP A 110 13.68 7.29 -16.34
N PHE A 111 13.98 5.98 -16.44
CA PHE A 111 15.24 5.41 -15.98
C PHE A 111 15.80 4.44 -17.01
N THR A 112 17.14 4.30 -17.00
CA THR A 112 17.88 3.42 -17.92
C THR A 112 17.40 1.97 -17.83
N LEU A 113 17.06 1.49 -16.62
CA LEU A 113 16.54 0.14 -16.37
C LEU A 113 15.17 -0.15 -17.05
N ASN A 114 14.43 0.88 -17.44
CA ASN A 114 13.17 0.76 -18.20
C ASN A 114 13.38 1.05 -19.70
N SER A 115 14.63 1.28 -20.13
CA SER A 115 15.03 1.55 -21.51
C SER A 115 15.76 0.36 -22.14
N ILE A 116 15.58 -0.84 -21.61
CA ILE A 116 16.06 -2.09 -22.17
C ILE A 116 14.97 -2.63 -23.09
N PHE A 117 15.32 -2.93 -24.32
CA PHE A 117 14.43 -3.44 -25.36
C PHE A 117 14.75 -4.87 -25.70
N TYR A 118 13.78 -5.60 -26.26
CA TYR A 118 14.00 -6.86 -26.93
C TYR A 118 13.59 -6.73 -28.41
N ASP A 119 14.55 -6.99 -29.29
CA ASP A 119 14.35 -6.99 -30.74
C ASP A 119 13.89 -8.37 -31.21
N PHE A 120 12.63 -8.47 -31.62
CA PHE A 120 12.04 -9.73 -32.09
C PHE A 120 12.67 -10.22 -33.38
N LYS A 121 13.15 -9.33 -34.26
CA LYS A 121 13.78 -9.68 -35.54
C LYS A 121 15.16 -10.32 -35.31
N ASN A 122 15.96 -9.77 -34.42
CA ASN A 122 17.29 -10.26 -34.10
C ASN A 122 17.30 -11.30 -32.96
N GLY A 123 16.19 -11.43 -32.23
CA GLY A 123 16.03 -12.36 -31.12
C GLY A 123 16.94 -12.04 -29.90
N CYS A 124 17.30 -10.79 -29.69
CA CYS A 124 18.23 -10.38 -28.64
C CYS A 124 17.81 -9.06 -27.97
N LEU A 125 18.41 -8.82 -26.77
CA LEU A 125 18.27 -7.56 -26.07
C LEU A 125 19.01 -6.43 -26.79
N PHE A 126 18.34 -5.27 -26.91
CA PHE A 126 18.90 -4.02 -27.41
C PHE A 126 18.85 -2.98 -26.28
N ASP A 127 19.98 -2.51 -25.80
CA ASP A 127 20.11 -1.68 -24.60
C ASP A 127 20.94 -0.41 -24.87
N PRO A 128 20.33 0.62 -25.50
CA PRO A 128 21.05 1.81 -25.92
C PRO A 128 21.44 2.75 -24.75
N CYS A 129 20.88 2.52 -23.55
CA CYS A 129 21.14 3.33 -22.36
C CYS A 129 21.94 2.60 -21.27
N ALA A 130 22.47 1.42 -21.55
CA ALA A 130 23.20 0.56 -20.59
C ALA A 130 22.38 0.23 -19.32
N GLY A 131 21.06 0.10 -19.47
CA GLY A 131 20.14 -0.16 -18.36
C GLY A 131 20.36 -1.53 -17.69
N ALA A 132 20.78 -2.53 -18.45
CA ALA A 132 21.10 -3.86 -17.88
C ALA A 132 22.37 -3.83 -17.02
N ASP A 133 23.35 -2.99 -17.34
CA ASP A 133 24.54 -2.82 -16.55
C ASP A 133 24.23 -2.02 -15.27
N ASP A 134 23.42 -0.97 -15.37
CA ASP A 134 22.92 -0.21 -14.21
C ASP A 134 22.11 -1.11 -13.27
N LEU A 135 21.23 -1.98 -13.82
CA LEU A 135 20.50 -3.00 -13.07
C LEU A 135 21.45 -3.94 -12.32
N ALA A 136 22.48 -4.45 -13.01
CA ALA A 136 23.47 -5.35 -12.44
C ALA A 136 24.28 -4.70 -11.31
N ALA A 137 24.56 -3.41 -11.46
CA ALA A 137 25.25 -2.61 -10.46
C ALA A 137 24.37 -2.15 -9.29
N GLY A 138 23.04 -2.36 -9.37
CA GLY A 138 22.08 -1.87 -8.38
C GLY A 138 21.99 -0.34 -8.36
N ILE A 139 22.08 0.31 -9.53
CA ILE A 139 22.08 1.78 -9.65
C ILE A 139 20.81 2.22 -10.35
N LEU A 140 20.13 3.20 -9.76
CA LEU A 140 19.03 3.92 -10.41
C LEU A 140 19.55 5.18 -11.09
N LYS A 141 19.44 5.19 -12.41
CA LYS A 141 19.98 6.24 -13.28
C LYS A 141 18.97 6.67 -14.34
N THR A 142 19.00 7.92 -14.74
CA THR A 142 18.26 8.43 -15.90
C THR A 142 19.18 8.64 -17.08
N ALA A 143 18.66 8.49 -18.30
CA ALA A 143 19.43 8.79 -19.50
C ALA A 143 19.64 10.31 -19.72
N ASP A 144 18.67 11.12 -19.29
CA ASP A 144 18.75 12.58 -19.28
C ASP A 144 17.97 13.12 -18.06
N ILE A 145 18.61 14.00 -17.30
CA ILE A 145 17.98 14.64 -16.12
C ILE A 145 16.75 15.46 -16.48
N LYS A 146 16.67 15.97 -17.71
CA LYS A 146 15.50 16.70 -18.22
C LYS A 146 14.21 15.87 -18.20
N ASN A 147 14.34 14.56 -18.29
CA ASN A 147 13.19 13.66 -18.23
C ASN A 147 12.38 13.80 -16.92
N LEU A 148 13.02 14.25 -15.82
CA LEU A 148 12.33 14.52 -14.56
C LEU A 148 11.53 15.84 -14.59
N PHE A 149 11.90 16.79 -15.46
CA PHE A 149 11.08 18.00 -15.72
C PHE A 149 9.87 17.68 -16.57
N ASP A 150 10.04 16.85 -17.59
CA ASP A 150 8.97 16.49 -18.52
C ASP A 150 7.81 15.78 -17.82
N ASP A 151 8.13 14.96 -16.81
CA ASP A 151 7.14 14.32 -15.95
C ASP A 151 7.61 14.33 -14.48
N PRO A 152 7.17 15.31 -13.68
CA PRO A 152 7.59 15.43 -12.29
C PRO A 152 7.21 14.24 -11.39
N LEU A 153 6.26 13.38 -11.81
CA LEU A 153 5.97 12.14 -11.10
C LEU A 153 7.20 11.22 -11.00
N ARG A 154 8.12 11.33 -11.95
CA ARG A 154 9.38 10.57 -11.97
C ARG A 154 10.22 10.80 -10.71
N MET A 155 10.11 11.97 -10.06
CA MET A 155 10.74 12.23 -8.77
C MET A 155 10.22 11.26 -7.67
N LEU A 156 8.92 10.99 -7.63
CA LEU A 156 8.36 10.01 -6.68
C LEU A 156 8.70 8.57 -7.09
N ARG A 157 8.76 8.31 -8.39
CA ARG A 157 9.16 7.00 -8.94
C ARG A 157 10.60 6.62 -8.55
N VAL A 158 11.52 7.59 -8.39
CA VAL A 158 12.88 7.34 -7.84
C VAL A 158 12.78 6.54 -6.53
N PHE A 159 12.04 7.07 -5.57
CA PHE A 159 11.91 6.47 -4.25
C PHE A 159 11.06 5.19 -4.26
N ARG A 160 10.12 5.06 -5.20
CA ARG A 160 9.42 3.78 -5.42
C ARG A 160 10.40 2.69 -5.87
N PHE A 161 11.29 2.97 -6.80
CA PHE A 161 12.28 1.98 -7.26
C PHE A 161 13.27 1.63 -6.15
N GLU A 162 13.70 2.61 -5.37
CA GLU A 162 14.51 2.37 -4.17
C GLU A 162 13.76 1.48 -3.18
N ALA A 163 12.48 1.78 -2.89
CA ALA A 163 11.64 0.98 -1.99
C ALA A 163 11.48 -0.47 -2.44
N LEU A 164 11.44 -0.72 -3.74
CA LEU A 164 11.26 -2.08 -4.29
C LEU A 164 12.57 -2.87 -4.36
N TYR A 165 13.69 -2.24 -4.73
CA TYR A 165 14.89 -2.93 -5.17
C TYR A 165 16.17 -2.57 -4.39
N ASP A 166 16.13 -1.61 -3.46
CA ASP A 166 17.31 -1.11 -2.72
C ASP A 166 18.41 -0.57 -3.65
N PHE A 167 18.00 0.14 -4.69
CA PHE A 167 18.94 0.71 -5.63
C PHE A 167 19.63 1.96 -5.08
N ARG A 168 20.93 2.08 -5.35
CA ARG A 168 21.63 3.34 -5.15
C ARG A 168 21.18 4.36 -6.19
N VAL A 169 20.52 5.41 -5.74
CA VAL A 169 20.10 6.52 -6.60
C VAL A 169 21.32 7.38 -6.96
N GLN A 170 21.44 7.78 -8.23
CA GLN A 170 22.49 8.68 -8.70
C GLN A 170 22.34 10.06 -8.04
N ASP A 171 23.44 10.64 -7.56
CA ASP A 171 23.44 11.89 -6.78
C ASP A 171 22.80 13.05 -7.54
N GLU A 172 23.02 13.15 -8.87
CA GLU A 172 22.41 14.15 -9.73
C GLU A 172 20.88 14.13 -9.67
N ILE A 173 20.27 12.92 -9.56
CA ILE A 173 18.82 12.77 -9.43
C ILE A 173 18.36 13.31 -8.07
N LEU A 174 19.09 12.99 -6.98
CA LEU A 174 18.74 13.46 -5.64
C LEU A 174 18.82 15.00 -5.56
N GLU A 175 19.88 15.59 -6.10
CA GLU A 175 20.04 17.05 -6.17
C GLU A 175 18.94 17.70 -7.01
N PHE A 176 18.54 17.06 -8.13
CA PHE A 176 17.42 17.53 -8.93
C PHE A 176 16.11 17.52 -8.13
N VAL A 177 15.79 16.41 -7.44
CA VAL A 177 14.58 16.29 -6.62
C VAL A 177 14.57 17.34 -5.54
N LYS A 178 15.67 17.49 -4.81
CA LYS A 178 15.82 18.46 -3.72
C LYS A 178 15.53 19.89 -4.19
N LYS A 179 16.04 20.27 -5.37
CA LYS A 179 15.86 21.60 -5.95
C LYS A 179 14.44 21.82 -6.51
N ASN A 180 13.82 20.79 -7.06
CA ASN A 180 12.61 20.92 -7.87
C ASN A 180 11.39 20.19 -7.25
N ARG A 181 11.44 19.75 -5.99
CA ARG A 181 10.40 18.96 -5.32
C ARG A 181 8.99 19.51 -5.44
N THR A 182 8.86 20.86 -5.48
CA THR A 182 7.55 21.54 -5.59
C THR A 182 6.83 21.26 -6.90
N LEU A 183 7.55 20.82 -7.95
CA LEU A 183 6.95 20.42 -9.22
C LEU A 183 6.00 19.23 -9.07
N ILE A 184 6.15 18.39 -8.02
CA ILE A 184 5.23 17.28 -7.74
C ILE A 184 3.78 17.73 -7.55
N ASN A 185 3.58 19.00 -7.16
CA ASN A 185 2.25 19.59 -6.95
C ASN A 185 1.47 19.79 -8.26
N SER A 186 2.14 19.80 -9.42
CA SER A 186 1.50 19.88 -10.74
C SER A 186 1.00 18.51 -11.25
N VAL A 187 1.41 17.41 -10.59
CA VAL A 187 1.03 16.06 -11.01
C VAL A 187 -0.38 15.73 -10.55
N ALA A 188 -1.15 15.06 -11.40
CA ALA A 188 -2.47 14.53 -11.04
C ALA A 188 -2.39 13.60 -9.80
N LYS A 189 -3.24 13.87 -8.81
CA LYS A 189 -3.19 13.18 -7.52
C LYS A 189 -3.45 11.69 -7.62
N GLU A 190 -4.21 11.25 -8.63
CA GLU A 190 -4.45 9.84 -8.95
C GLU A 190 -3.15 9.11 -9.31
N ARG A 191 -2.26 9.77 -10.07
CA ARG A 191 -0.96 9.20 -10.44
C ARG A 191 -0.03 9.13 -9.22
N ILE A 192 -0.04 10.17 -8.36
CA ILE A 192 0.71 10.18 -7.09
C ILE A 192 0.23 9.02 -6.20
N ASN A 193 -1.09 8.82 -6.08
CA ASN A 193 -1.68 7.73 -5.30
C ASN A 193 -1.13 6.35 -5.72
N GLN A 194 -1.14 6.07 -7.02
CA GLN A 194 -0.66 4.79 -7.56
C GLN A 194 0.82 4.54 -7.25
N GLU A 195 1.66 5.58 -7.35
CA GLU A 195 3.07 5.47 -7.02
C GLU A 195 3.30 5.30 -5.51
N LEU A 196 2.52 6.01 -4.66
CA LEU A 196 2.57 5.85 -3.20
C LEU A 196 2.21 4.43 -2.76
N LEU A 197 1.15 3.84 -3.33
CA LEU A 197 0.77 2.45 -2.99
C LEU A 197 1.90 1.47 -3.34
N LYS A 198 2.57 1.66 -4.47
CA LYS A 198 3.72 0.85 -4.87
C LYS A 198 4.93 1.08 -3.96
N LEU A 199 5.19 2.34 -3.56
CA LEU A 199 6.26 2.71 -2.65
C LEU A 199 6.05 2.05 -1.28
N PHE A 200 4.87 2.23 -0.66
CA PHE A 200 4.55 1.61 0.63
C PHE A 200 4.50 0.07 0.56
N GLY A 201 4.23 -0.52 -0.62
CA GLY A 201 4.35 -1.96 -0.86
C GLY A 201 5.80 -2.46 -0.88
N GLY A 202 6.77 -1.58 -1.11
CA GLY A 202 8.18 -1.95 -1.19
C GLY A 202 8.75 -2.48 0.12
N LYS A 203 9.69 -3.43 0.00
CA LYS A 203 10.42 -3.99 1.14
C LYS A 203 11.27 -2.94 1.86
N TYR A 204 11.86 -2.02 1.09
CA TYR A 204 12.77 -0.97 1.56
C TYR A 204 12.08 0.40 1.62
N ALA A 205 10.75 0.40 1.77
CA ALA A 205 9.96 1.64 1.85
C ALA A 205 10.41 2.59 2.98
N PRO A 206 10.79 2.11 4.19
CA PRO A 206 11.34 2.98 5.24
C PRO A 206 12.59 3.74 4.81
N GLU A 207 13.55 3.05 4.21
CA GLU A 207 14.81 3.60 3.73
C GLU A 207 14.58 4.62 2.60
N ALA A 208 13.72 4.27 1.66
CA ALA A 208 13.34 5.15 0.56
C ALA A 208 12.64 6.43 1.03
N LEU A 209 11.77 6.35 2.05
CA LEU A 209 11.14 7.52 2.63
C LEU A 209 12.11 8.42 3.39
N LEU A 210 13.09 7.85 4.11
CA LEU A 210 14.17 8.62 4.74
C LEU A 210 14.97 9.39 3.70
N LYS A 211 15.34 8.75 2.60
CA LYS A 211 16.07 9.40 1.51
C LYS A 211 15.23 10.44 0.78
N ALA A 212 13.94 10.17 0.56
CA ALA A 212 12.99 11.16 0.03
C ALA A 212 12.89 12.38 0.94
N ASP A 213 12.98 12.18 2.25
CA ASP A 213 12.93 13.24 3.24
C ASP A 213 14.17 14.14 3.23
N GLU A 214 15.37 13.60 2.96
CA GLU A 214 16.59 14.38 2.74
C GLU A 214 16.43 15.36 1.56
N CYS A 215 15.56 15.00 0.58
CA CYS A 215 15.20 15.86 -0.54
C CYS A 215 13.99 16.76 -0.27
N GLY A 216 13.29 16.59 0.87
CA GLY A 216 12.10 17.34 1.25
C GLY A 216 10.83 16.97 0.47
N LEU A 217 10.83 15.87 -0.29
CA LEU A 217 9.69 15.47 -1.12
C LEU A 217 8.46 15.02 -0.29
N PRO A 218 8.58 14.27 0.83
CA PRO A 218 7.45 13.88 1.64
C PRO A 218 6.63 15.06 2.17
N GLU A 219 7.27 16.20 2.46
CA GLU A 219 6.59 17.40 2.95
C GLU A 219 5.67 18.05 1.90
N GLU A 220 5.99 17.90 0.61
CA GLU A 220 5.16 18.40 -0.49
C GLU A 220 3.93 17.50 -0.73
N ILE A 221 4.06 16.18 -0.46
CA ILE A 221 2.99 15.20 -0.66
C ILE A 221 2.10 15.11 0.59
N PHE A 222 2.71 15.12 1.77
CA PHE A 222 2.08 14.98 3.08
C PHE A 222 2.41 16.19 3.96
N PRO A 223 1.62 17.27 3.91
CA PRO A 223 1.93 18.51 4.65
C PRO A 223 2.11 18.32 6.16
N PHE A 224 1.51 17.27 6.75
CA PHE A 224 1.65 16.94 8.17
C PHE A 224 3.09 16.57 8.57
N VAL A 225 3.94 16.17 7.62
CA VAL A 225 5.34 15.80 7.89
C VAL A 225 6.09 16.98 8.53
N LYS A 226 5.82 18.21 8.09
CA LYS A 226 6.39 19.42 8.71
C LYS A 226 6.02 19.55 10.19
N GLU A 227 4.81 19.16 10.56
CA GLU A 227 4.31 19.30 11.93
C GLU A 227 4.85 18.19 12.84
N ILE A 228 4.89 16.95 12.39
CA ILE A 228 5.42 15.85 13.20
C ILE A 228 6.92 15.98 13.44
N LYS A 229 7.69 16.55 12.51
CA LYS A 229 9.11 16.86 12.71
C LYS A 229 9.40 17.87 13.81
N LYS A 230 8.43 18.71 14.19
CA LYS A 230 8.56 19.67 15.30
C LYS A 230 8.48 19.00 16.67
N ILE A 231 7.99 17.77 16.77
CA ILE A 231 7.87 17.03 18.02
C ILE A 231 9.18 16.31 18.31
N PRO A 232 9.94 16.75 19.34
CA PRO A 232 11.25 16.20 19.64
C PRO A 232 11.16 14.84 20.36
N LYS A 233 12.29 14.19 20.50
CA LYS A 233 12.50 13.05 21.39
C LYS A 233 11.98 13.34 22.78
N ASN A 234 11.52 12.31 23.48
CA ASN A 234 11.04 12.41 24.85
C ASN A 234 11.41 11.17 25.67
N THR A 235 10.98 11.10 26.91
CA THR A 235 11.36 10.01 27.83
C THR A 235 10.87 8.62 27.40
N HIS A 236 9.86 8.52 26.53
CA HIS A 236 9.31 7.26 26.02
C HIS A 236 9.80 6.94 24.59
N HIS A 237 10.23 7.96 23.83
CA HIS A 237 10.68 7.82 22.45
C HIS A 237 12.10 8.32 22.27
N HIS A 238 13.02 7.42 21.87
CA HIS A 238 14.42 7.76 21.57
C HIS A 238 14.58 8.46 20.21
N LEU A 239 13.57 8.41 19.36
CA LEU A 239 13.46 9.06 18.06
C LEU A 239 12.53 10.28 18.17
N ASP A 240 12.72 11.28 17.30
CA ASP A 240 11.66 12.25 17.04
C ASP A 240 10.47 11.58 16.37
N LEU A 241 9.36 12.30 16.27
CA LEU A 241 8.10 11.70 15.84
C LEU A 241 8.11 11.22 14.38
N PHE A 242 8.85 11.90 13.50
CA PHE A 242 8.98 11.46 12.10
C PHE A 242 9.75 10.14 12.02
N HIS A 243 10.93 10.06 12.63
CA HIS A 243 11.74 8.85 12.64
C HIS A 243 11.06 7.69 13.38
N HIS A 244 10.27 7.98 14.43
CA HIS A 244 9.43 6.98 15.08
C HIS A 244 8.39 6.40 14.12
N SER A 245 7.72 7.23 13.31
CA SER A 245 6.75 6.77 12.31
C SER A 245 7.42 5.89 11.24
N ILE A 246 8.62 6.24 10.79
CA ILE A 246 9.41 5.41 9.86
C ILE A 246 9.82 4.08 10.50
N GLU A 247 10.27 4.11 11.76
CA GLU A 247 10.65 2.88 12.47
C GLU A 247 9.43 1.98 12.72
N THR A 248 8.28 2.55 13.06
CA THR A 248 7.02 1.79 13.17
C THR A 248 6.68 1.09 11.86
N MET A 249 6.80 1.79 10.73
CA MET A 249 6.59 1.19 9.41
C MET A 249 7.59 0.06 9.13
N ARG A 250 8.89 0.21 9.52
CA ARG A 250 9.92 -0.83 9.37
C ARG A 250 9.59 -2.10 10.13
N GLN A 251 8.94 -1.97 11.27
CA GLN A 251 8.55 -3.11 12.10
C GLN A 251 7.32 -3.87 11.59
N ILE A 252 6.58 -3.37 10.59
CA ILE A 252 5.43 -4.06 9.99
C ILE A 252 5.92 -5.28 9.20
N ARG A 253 5.39 -6.46 9.55
CA ARG A 253 5.73 -7.75 8.92
C ARG A 253 4.75 -8.16 7.83
N LEU A 254 3.52 -7.63 7.88
CA LEU A 254 2.48 -7.95 6.90
C LEU A 254 2.75 -7.22 5.58
N ASP A 255 2.57 -7.93 4.47
CA ASP A 255 2.67 -7.36 3.12
C ASP A 255 1.38 -6.61 2.77
N ASN A 256 1.22 -5.44 3.39
CA ASN A 256 0.05 -4.59 3.23
C ASN A 256 0.49 -3.11 3.12
N PRO A 257 0.48 -2.53 1.91
CA PRO A 257 0.86 -1.13 1.69
C PRO A 257 0.05 -0.13 2.51
N LEU A 258 -1.25 -0.39 2.70
CA LEU A 258 -2.11 0.50 3.48
C LEU A 258 -1.80 0.43 4.98
N LEU A 259 -1.35 -0.71 5.49
CA LEU A 259 -0.92 -0.83 6.88
C LEU A 259 0.39 -0.09 7.11
N LYS A 260 1.35 -0.16 6.17
CA LYS A 260 2.57 0.64 6.22
C LYS A 260 2.28 2.14 6.13
N LEU A 261 1.33 2.55 5.27
CA LEU A 261 0.85 3.93 5.23
C LEU A 261 0.19 4.35 6.55
N ALA A 262 -0.61 3.47 7.17
CA ALA A 262 -1.21 3.73 8.48
C ALA A 262 -0.14 3.87 9.56
N ALA A 263 0.91 3.03 9.55
CA ALA A 263 2.05 3.13 10.43
C ALA A 263 2.82 4.45 10.25
N PHE A 264 2.98 4.92 9.01
CA PHE A 264 3.58 6.24 8.74
C PHE A 264 2.73 7.40 9.29
N CYS A 265 1.40 7.25 9.29
CA CYS A 265 0.45 8.31 9.69
C CYS A 265 -0.09 8.15 11.12
N HIS A 266 0.24 7.09 11.88
CA HIS A 266 -0.49 6.73 13.12
C HIS A 266 -0.51 7.84 14.16
N ASP A 267 0.53 8.62 14.20
CA ASP A 267 0.79 9.66 15.20
C ASP A 267 0.54 11.10 14.68
N ILE A 268 -0.10 11.27 13.54
CA ILE A 268 -0.39 12.58 12.93
C ILE A 268 -1.16 13.53 13.87
N GLY A 269 -1.88 13.00 14.86
CA GLY A 269 -2.62 13.79 15.85
C GLY A 269 -1.77 14.34 16.99
N LYS A 270 -0.55 13.83 17.22
CA LYS A 270 0.32 14.22 18.35
C LYS A 270 0.67 15.72 18.39
N PRO A 271 1.02 16.38 17.27
CA PRO A 271 1.34 17.82 17.34
C PRO A 271 0.23 18.69 17.92
N GLN A 272 -1.03 18.39 17.60
CA GLN A 272 -2.19 19.20 18.05
C GLN A 272 -2.72 18.79 19.42
N THR A 273 -2.34 17.62 19.93
CA THR A 273 -2.74 17.13 21.26
C THR A 273 -1.60 17.21 22.28
N HIS A 274 -0.46 17.75 21.88
CA HIS A 274 0.73 17.87 22.72
C HIS A 274 0.50 18.81 23.90
N THR A 275 0.70 18.29 25.10
CA THR A 275 0.70 19.05 26.35
C THR A 275 1.91 18.65 27.21
N ILE A 276 2.40 19.54 28.02
CA ILE A 276 3.50 19.29 28.96
C ILE A 276 2.97 19.47 30.38
N GLU A 277 3.05 18.42 31.18
CA GLU A 277 2.69 18.48 32.59
C GLU A 277 3.71 19.31 33.42
N PRO A 278 3.35 19.78 34.63
CA PRO A 278 4.31 20.47 35.53
C PRO A 278 5.56 19.64 35.84
N SER A 279 5.46 18.29 35.74
CA SER A 279 6.58 17.36 35.89
C SER A 279 7.56 17.34 34.72
N GLY A 280 7.25 18.07 33.62
CA GLY A 280 7.99 18.00 32.34
C GLY A 280 7.58 16.82 31.48
N ARG A 281 6.58 16.03 31.87
CA ARG A 281 6.10 14.88 31.06
C ARG A 281 5.28 15.34 29.88
N HIS A 282 5.63 14.85 28.68
CA HIS A 282 4.86 15.07 27.46
C HIS A 282 3.65 14.14 27.41
N ARG A 283 2.49 14.69 27.08
CA ARG A 283 1.25 13.93 26.85
C ARG A 283 0.62 14.25 25.50
N PHE A 284 -0.10 13.27 24.96
CA PHE A 284 -0.75 13.34 23.66
C PHE A 284 -2.15 12.71 23.71
N ILE A 285 -2.97 13.12 24.70
CA ILE A 285 -4.27 12.50 24.97
C ILE A 285 -5.22 12.72 23.78
N GLY A 286 -5.79 11.63 23.23
CA GLY A 286 -6.74 11.67 22.11
C GLY A 286 -6.10 11.88 20.75
N HIS A 287 -4.76 11.72 20.62
CA HIS A 287 -4.08 11.83 19.32
C HIS A 287 -4.56 10.79 18.30
N ASP A 288 -4.97 9.64 18.74
CA ASP A 288 -5.54 8.55 17.96
C ASP A 288 -6.89 8.93 17.31
N ASP A 289 -7.82 9.48 18.10
CA ASP A 289 -9.11 9.96 17.60
C ASP A 289 -8.95 11.17 16.67
N LEU A 290 -8.11 12.14 17.08
CA LEU A 290 -7.82 13.31 16.26
C LEU A 290 -7.08 12.92 14.96
N GLY A 291 -6.04 12.07 15.06
CA GLY A 291 -5.27 11.59 13.91
C GLY A 291 -6.14 10.88 12.88
N SER A 292 -7.08 10.07 13.35
CA SER A 292 -8.06 9.38 12.47
C SER A 292 -8.95 10.34 11.68
N LYS A 293 -9.19 11.53 12.19
CA LYS A 293 -9.95 12.60 11.51
C LYS A 293 -9.08 13.39 10.56
N LEU A 294 -7.84 13.72 10.98
CA LEU A 294 -6.89 14.51 10.20
C LEU A 294 -6.40 13.80 8.93
N VAL A 295 -6.24 12.48 8.96
CA VAL A 295 -5.76 11.70 7.81
C VAL A 295 -6.78 11.67 6.66
N ARG A 296 -8.08 11.73 6.96
CA ARG A 296 -9.16 11.58 5.96
C ARG A 296 -9.14 12.62 4.84
N PRO A 297 -9.09 13.94 5.11
CA PRO A 297 -9.00 14.95 4.05
C PRO A 297 -7.71 14.80 3.23
N ILE A 298 -6.57 14.46 3.84
CA ILE A 298 -5.29 14.28 3.17
C ILE A 298 -5.36 13.14 2.15
N LEU A 299 -5.84 11.97 2.57
CA LEU A 299 -5.96 10.82 1.68
C LEU A 299 -7.04 11.03 0.61
N LYS A 300 -8.10 11.78 0.92
CA LYS A 300 -9.13 12.16 -0.07
C LYS A 300 -8.54 13.08 -1.15
N GLU A 301 -7.73 14.06 -0.78
CA GLU A 301 -7.01 14.93 -1.72
C GLU A 301 -6.08 14.11 -2.62
N LEU A 302 -5.35 13.16 -2.04
CA LEU A 302 -4.51 12.20 -2.76
C LEU A 302 -5.30 11.12 -3.50
N LYS A 303 -6.63 11.23 -3.59
CA LYS A 303 -7.51 10.35 -4.37
C LYS A 303 -7.50 8.87 -3.97
N PHE A 304 -7.23 8.58 -2.69
CA PHE A 304 -7.48 7.25 -2.16
C PHE A 304 -8.98 6.93 -2.19
N SER A 305 -9.33 5.68 -2.43
CA SER A 305 -10.73 5.24 -2.39
C SER A 305 -11.30 5.35 -0.97
N LYS A 306 -12.63 5.49 -0.87
CA LYS A 306 -13.30 5.53 0.44
C LYS A 306 -12.92 4.34 1.33
N LYS A 307 -12.84 3.12 0.75
CA LYS A 307 -12.45 1.90 1.48
C LYS A 307 -11.03 2.00 2.06
N GLN A 308 -10.09 2.53 1.28
CA GLN A 308 -8.70 2.73 1.73
C GLN A 308 -8.62 3.80 2.83
N ILE A 309 -9.33 4.92 2.68
CA ILE A 309 -9.40 5.99 3.69
C ILE A 309 -10.00 5.47 4.99
N ASP A 310 -11.11 4.73 4.91
CA ASP A 310 -11.78 4.15 6.08
C ASP A 310 -10.86 3.15 6.80
N TYR A 311 -10.12 2.33 6.06
CA TYR A 311 -9.14 1.40 6.60
C TYR A 311 -8.00 2.13 7.35
N VAL A 312 -7.31 3.07 6.71
CA VAL A 312 -6.20 3.80 7.35
C VAL A 312 -6.68 4.58 8.57
N SER A 313 -7.83 5.25 8.46
CA SER A 313 -8.44 5.98 9.59
C SER A 313 -8.80 5.04 10.76
N LEU A 314 -9.29 3.82 10.48
CA LEU A 314 -9.57 2.81 11.50
C LEU A 314 -8.30 2.34 12.21
N MET A 315 -7.22 2.10 11.45
CA MET A 315 -5.92 1.72 12.01
C MET A 315 -5.41 2.80 12.96
N ILE A 316 -5.37 4.06 12.52
CA ILE A 316 -4.91 5.18 13.33
C ILE A 316 -5.75 5.32 14.59
N LYS A 317 -7.08 5.24 14.50
CA LYS A 317 -8.00 5.38 15.63
C LYS A 317 -7.79 4.33 16.72
N ASN A 318 -7.33 3.14 16.36
CA ASN A 318 -7.30 2.02 17.28
C ASN A 318 -5.88 1.48 17.55
N HIS A 319 -4.81 2.15 17.08
CA HIS A 319 -3.44 1.61 17.20
C HIS A 319 -2.99 1.38 18.64
N ILE A 320 -3.45 2.19 19.61
CA ILE A 320 -3.14 2.00 21.04
C ILE A 320 -4.07 1.00 21.72
N TYR A 321 -5.24 0.69 21.13
CA TYR A 321 -6.28 -0.09 21.80
C TYR A 321 -5.85 -1.52 22.17
N PRO A 322 -5.12 -2.31 21.33
CA PRO A 322 -4.65 -3.64 21.70
C PRO A 322 -3.77 -3.61 22.98
N SER A 323 -2.77 -2.73 23.01
CA SER A 323 -1.86 -2.60 24.15
C SER A 323 -2.59 -2.08 25.40
N ALA A 324 -3.48 -1.11 25.25
CA ALA A 324 -4.28 -0.59 26.36
C ALA A 324 -5.23 -1.65 26.95
N LEU A 325 -5.88 -2.44 26.09
CA LEU A 325 -6.74 -3.54 26.54
C LEU A 325 -5.97 -4.57 27.34
N MET A 326 -4.81 -4.97 26.83
CA MET A 326 -4.02 -6.06 27.40
C MET A 326 -3.12 -5.62 28.58
N SER A 327 -3.07 -4.32 28.90
CA SER A 327 -2.32 -3.82 30.07
C SER A 327 -3.07 -3.97 31.40
N ALA A 328 -4.35 -4.37 31.38
CA ALA A 328 -5.13 -4.61 32.58
C ALA A 328 -4.62 -5.88 33.32
N PRO A 329 -4.55 -5.89 34.66
CA PRO A 329 -4.06 -7.05 35.43
C PRO A 329 -4.80 -8.35 35.14
N VAL A 330 -6.09 -8.26 34.80
CA VAL A 330 -6.93 -9.39 34.38
C VAL A 330 -7.80 -8.95 33.21
N VAL A 331 -7.61 -9.55 32.05
CA VAL A 331 -8.41 -9.28 30.86
C VAL A 331 -9.43 -10.40 30.65
N GLN A 332 -10.69 -10.08 30.86
CA GLN A 332 -11.78 -11.06 30.64
C GLN A 332 -11.96 -11.35 29.14
N ASP A 333 -12.31 -12.60 28.82
CA ASP A 333 -12.60 -13.02 27.44
C ASP A 333 -13.69 -12.17 26.77
N LYS A 334 -14.70 -11.72 27.53
CA LYS A 334 -15.72 -10.78 27.05
C LYS A 334 -15.13 -9.50 26.49
N ALA A 335 -14.10 -8.94 27.10
CA ALA A 335 -13.42 -7.73 26.61
C ALA A 335 -12.63 -8.01 25.31
N LYS A 336 -11.95 -9.18 25.24
CA LYS A 336 -11.26 -9.64 24.02
C LYS A 336 -12.25 -9.89 22.87
N VAL A 337 -13.41 -10.53 23.14
CA VAL A 337 -14.47 -10.73 22.13
C VAL A 337 -14.99 -9.40 21.61
N ARG A 338 -15.23 -8.42 22.49
CA ARG A 338 -15.69 -7.07 22.09
C ARG A 338 -14.66 -6.36 21.22
N PHE A 339 -13.37 -6.46 21.54
CA PHE A 339 -12.26 -5.95 20.73
C PHE A 339 -12.28 -6.56 19.33
N VAL A 340 -12.30 -7.89 19.25
CA VAL A 340 -12.30 -8.62 17.98
C VAL A 340 -13.51 -8.24 17.12
N ARG A 341 -14.71 -8.22 17.67
CA ARG A 341 -15.94 -7.85 16.94
C ARG A 341 -15.90 -6.44 16.38
N LYS A 342 -15.40 -5.49 17.19
CA LYS A 342 -15.30 -4.08 16.76
C LYS A 342 -14.38 -3.90 15.57
N LEU A 343 -13.32 -4.71 15.46
CA LEU A 343 -12.25 -4.51 14.49
C LEU A 343 -12.21 -5.55 13.37
N TYR A 344 -13.03 -6.59 13.44
CA TYR A 344 -13.15 -7.58 12.37
C TYR A 344 -13.57 -6.90 11.04
N PRO A 345 -12.95 -7.22 9.90
CA PRO A 345 -11.97 -8.30 9.66
C PRO A 345 -10.49 -7.87 9.89
N TYR A 346 -10.19 -6.68 10.39
CA TYR A 346 -8.85 -6.08 10.45
C TYR A 346 -8.13 -6.28 11.79
N VAL A 347 -8.51 -7.31 12.55
CA VAL A 347 -7.97 -7.57 13.89
C VAL A 347 -6.48 -7.85 13.87
N GLU A 348 -6.01 -8.62 12.89
CA GLU A 348 -4.59 -8.93 12.74
C GLU A 348 -3.77 -7.69 12.42
N ASP A 349 -4.25 -6.86 11.51
CA ASP A 349 -3.58 -5.63 11.08
C ASP A 349 -3.41 -4.65 12.26
N ILE A 350 -4.42 -4.50 13.11
CA ILE A 350 -4.34 -3.57 14.24
C ILE A 350 -3.44 -4.09 15.36
N ILE A 351 -3.40 -5.39 15.59
CA ILE A 351 -2.46 -6.00 16.54
C ILE A 351 -1.03 -5.85 16.02
N GLU A 352 -0.81 -6.05 14.71
CA GLU A 352 0.50 -5.87 14.09
C GLU A 352 0.97 -4.40 14.17
N LEU A 353 0.07 -3.43 13.94
CA LEU A 353 0.40 -2.01 14.09
C LEU A 353 0.80 -1.68 15.53
N ALA A 354 0.04 -2.15 16.54
CA ALA A 354 0.35 -1.95 17.95
C ALA A 354 1.69 -2.59 18.35
N ARG A 355 2.01 -3.77 17.78
CA ARG A 355 3.30 -4.45 17.96
C ARG A 355 4.44 -3.63 17.37
N ALA A 356 4.28 -3.15 16.16
CA ALA A 356 5.27 -2.35 15.43
C ALA A 356 5.54 -1.03 16.15
N ASP A 357 4.51 -0.32 16.60
CA ASP A 357 4.61 0.91 17.39
C ASP A 357 5.36 0.63 18.71
N ARG A 358 5.02 -0.44 19.42
CA ARG A 358 5.71 -0.81 20.66
C ARG A 358 7.21 -1.07 20.46
N LEU A 359 7.59 -1.74 19.37
CA LEU A 359 8.98 -2.02 19.05
C LEU A 359 9.78 -0.75 18.70
N SER A 360 9.14 0.25 18.14
CA SER A 360 9.77 1.53 17.77
C SER A 360 9.89 2.52 18.92
N ALA A 361 9.17 2.30 20.04
CA ALA A 361 9.22 3.14 21.23
C ALA A 361 10.26 2.62 22.25
N ARG A 362 11.50 3.12 22.19
CA ARG A 362 12.66 2.69 22.99
C ARG A 362 13.30 3.84 23.78
N GLY A 363 12.48 4.72 24.35
CA GLY A 363 13.01 5.83 25.18
C GLY A 363 13.58 5.36 26.51
N PRO A 364 14.31 6.23 27.23
CA PRO A 364 14.99 5.89 28.49
C PRO A 364 14.08 5.31 29.59
N MET A 365 12.78 5.62 29.55
CA MET A 365 11.78 5.11 30.50
C MET A 365 11.13 3.79 30.06
N VAL A 366 11.57 3.20 28.96
CA VAL A 366 11.02 1.95 28.39
C VAL A 366 12.03 0.84 28.59
N SER A 367 11.80 -0.04 29.58
CA SER A 367 12.65 -1.22 29.80
C SER A 367 12.35 -2.33 28.80
N ASP A 368 13.32 -3.22 28.59
CA ASP A 368 13.14 -4.41 27.76
C ASP A 368 12.06 -5.35 28.33
N ASP A 369 11.91 -5.44 29.65
CA ASP A 369 10.85 -6.21 30.30
C ASP A 369 9.46 -5.67 29.94
N MET A 370 9.27 -4.34 30.01
CA MET A 370 7.99 -3.70 29.61
C MET A 370 7.64 -3.97 28.15
N VAL A 371 8.64 -4.00 27.27
CA VAL A 371 8.43 -4.32 25.86
C VAL A 371 8.07 -5.78 25.71
N SER A 372 8.85 -6.68 26.32
CA SER A 372 8.64 -8.13 26.22
C SER A 372 7.28 -8.55 26.76
N GLU A 373 6.86 -7.97 27.89
CA GLU A 373 5.53 -8.20 28.45
C GLU A 373 4.41 -7.72 27.52
N ASN A 374 4.53 -6.52 26.97
CA ASN A 374 3.53 -6.01 26.02
C ASN A 374 3.44 -6.88 24.76
N LEU A 375 4.58 -7.31 24.20
CA LEU A 375 4.61 -8.19 23.04
C LEU A 375 3.96 -9.55 23.32
N LYS A 376 4.23 -10.13 24.50
CA LYS A 376 3.58 -11.37 24.96
C LYS A 376 2.07 -11.20 25.05
N ASN A 377 1.61 -10.09 25.62
CA ASN A 377 0.20 -9.78 25.76
C ASN A 377 -0.50 -9.59 24.40
N LEU A 378 0.18 -8.96 23.43
CA LEU A 378 -0.34 -8.83 22.07
C LEU A 378 -0.41 -10.17 21.34
N GLU A 379 0.56 -11.06 21.56
CA GLU A 379 0.53 -12.42 20.99
C GLU A 379 -0.62 -13.24 21.58
N GLU A 380 -0.85 -13.17 22.90
CA GLU A 380 -2.01 -13.80 23.53
C GLU A 380 -3.34 -13.31 22.93
N LEU A 381 -3.46 -12.00 22.67
CA LEU A 381 -4.64 -11.44 22.01
C LEU A 381 -4.81 -11.95 20.56
N LYS A 382 -3.70 -12.12 19.86
CA LYS A 382 -3.67 -12.67 18.50
C LYS A 382 -4.07 -14.15 18.49
N GLU A 383 -3.55 -14.95 19.41
CA GLU A 383 -3.95 -16.36 19.58
C GLU A 383 -5.44 -16.48 19.91
N PHE A 384 -5.94 -15.63 20.81
CA PHE A 384 -7.37 -15.56 21.12
C PHE A 384 -8.20 -15.26 19.89
N TYR A 385 -7.78 -14.28 19.06
CA TYR A 385 -8.45 -13.97 17.80
C TYR A 385 -8.53 -15.19 16.87
N TYR A 386 -7.40 -15.88 16.65
CA TYR A 386 -7.41 -17.06 15.77
C TYR A 386 -8.27 -18.21 16.31
N LYS A 387 -8.36 -18.36 17.64
CA LYS A 387 -9.24 -19.35 18.26
C LYS A 387 -10.72 -19.08 17.94
N ILE A 388 -11.16 -17.81 17.94
CA ILE A 388 -12.57 -17.48 17.72
C ILE A 388 -12.89 -17.13 16.25
N LYS A 389 -11.89 -16.86 15.42
CA LYS A 389 -12.05 -16.46 14.00
C LYS A 389 -12.94 -17.43 13.21
N PRO A 390 -12.78 -18.78 13.29
CA PRO A 390 -13.65 -19.71 12.57
C PRO A 390 -15.14 -19.55 12.94
N ALA A 391 -15.42 -19.28 14.22
CA ALA A 391 -16.79 -19.05 14.66
C ALA A 391 -17.36 -17.75 14.09
N LEU A 392 -16.53 -16.71 13.92
CA LEU A 392 -16.94 -15.44 13.31
C LEU A 392 -17.24 -15.56 11.81
N GLU A 393 -16.48 -16.42 11.10
CA GLU A 393 -16.61 -16.62 9.65
C GLU A 393 -17.83 -17.47 9.29
N VAL A 394 -18.19 -18.42 10.12
CA VAL A 394 -19.28 -19.41 9.88
C VAL A 394 -20.54 -19.06 10.64
N MET A 395 -20.54 -18.02 11.48
CA MET A 395 -21.67 -17.70 12.36
C MET A 395 -22.93 -17.35 11.55
N PRO A 396 -23.98 -18.19 11.56
CA PRO A 396 -25.20 -17.90 10.87
C PRO A 396 -25.89 -16.68 11.49
N LYS A 397 -26.55 -15.89 10.68
CA LYS A 397 -27.38 -14.79 11.14
C LYS A 397 -28.68 -15.40 11.66
N LEU A 398 -28.74 -15.70 12.97
CA LEU A 398 -29.89 -16.39 13.57
C LEU A 398 -31.17 -15.57 13.51
N LEU A 399 -31.07 -14.23 13.72
CA LEU A 399 -32.17 -13.28 13.55
C LEU A 399 -31.65 -12.04 12.81
N ASP A 400 -32.45 -11.51 11.90
CA ASP A 400 -32.18 -10.22 11.28
C ASP A 400 -32.89 -9.07 12.02
N GLY A 401 -32.61 -7.81 11.60
CA GLY A 401 -33.19 -6.65 12.26
C GLY A 401 -34.70 -6.55 12.11
N ARG A 402 -35.28 -7.13 11.04
CA ARG A 402 -36.75 -7.15 10.82
C ARG A 402 -37.42 -8.13 11.76
N GLU A 403 -36.84 -9.33 11.84
CA GLU A 403 -37.33 -10.36 12.77
C GLU A 403 -37.31 -9.89 14.23
N ILE A 404 -36.24 -9.18 14.64
CA ILE A 404 -36.13 -8.61 16.00
C ILE A 404 -37.16 -7.51 16.22
N MET A 405 -37.40 -6.65 15.23
CA MET A 405 -38.46 -5.60 15.30
C MET A 405 -39.83 -6.22 15.45
N GLU A 406 -40.14 -7.27 14.70
CA GLU A 406 -41.42 -8.01 14.79
C GLU A 406 -41.57 -8.70 16.17
N ILE A 407 -40.53 -9.36 16.67
CA ILE A 407 -40.59 -10.04 17.98
C ILE A 407 -40.86 -9.07 19.13
N LEU A 408 -40.30 -7.87 19.07
CA LEU A 408 -40.37 -6.86 20.13
C LEU A 408 -41.42 -5.79 19.91
N GLY A 409 -42.08 -5.72 18.73
CA GLY A 409 -43.01 -4.67 18.38
C GLY A 409 -42.38 -3.26 18.33
N ILE A 410 -41.09 -3.13 17.95
CA ILE A 410 -40.36 -1.87 17.91
C ILE A 410 -39.98 -1.47 16.49
N GLY A 411 -39.81 -0.17 16.26
CA GLY A 411 -39.31 0.36 15.00
C GLY A 411 -37.77 0.47 14.96
N PRO A 412 -37.22 0.92 13.81
CA PRO A 412 -35.78 1.20 13.68
C PRO A 412 -35.34 2.22 14.74
N SER A 413 -34.36 1.83 15.57
CA SER A 413 -33.90 2.65 16.69
C SER A 413 -32.46 2.29 17.13
N LYS A 414 -31.83 3.16 17.94
CA LYS A 414 -30.55 2.85 18.60
C LYS A 414 -30.67 1.61 19.50
N LYS A 415 -31.86 1.34 20.05
CA LYS A 415 -32.15 0.17 20.87
C LYS A 415 -32.04 -1.12 20.05
N LEU A 416 -32.58 -1.14 18.82
CA LEU A 416 -32.44 -2.27 17.91
C LEU A 416 -30.95 -2.60 17.63
N GLY A 417 -30.10 -1.57 17.43
CA GLY A 417 -28.67 -1.75 17.26
C GLY A 417 -28.00 -2.47 18.44
N LYS A 418 -28.31 -2.04 19.67
CA LYS A 418 -27.82 -2.66 20.90
C LYS A 418 -28.25 -4.13 21.04
N ILE A 419 -29.50 -4.43 20.69
CA ILE A 419 -30.03 -5.82 20.75
C ILE A 419 -29.30 -6.70 19.76
N ILE A 420 -29.10 -6.23 18.53
CA ILE A 420 -28.33 -6.96 17.50
C ILE A 420 -26.88 -7.22 17.98
N GLU A 421 -26.27 -6.23 18.62
CA GLU A 421 -24.92 -6.36 19.18
C GLU A 421 -24.87 -7.40 20.31
N ALA A 422 -25.80 -7.32 21.28
CA ALA A 422 -25.89 -8.26 22.39
C ALA A 422 -26.15 -9.70 21.93
N LEU A 423 -27.05 -9.88 20.94
CA LEU A 423 -27.32 -11.18 20.34
C LEU A 423 -26.07 -11.79 19.69
N LYS A 424 -25.35 -11.01 18.90
CA LYS A 424 -24.08 -11.44 18.30
C LYS A 424 -23.03 -11.79 19.37
N GLU A 425 -22.97 -11.03 20.46
CA GLU A 425 -22.06 -11.30 21.57
C GLU A 425 -22.36 -12.66 22.22
N ALA A 426 -23.63 -12.91 22.51
CA ALA A 426 -24.06 -14.17 23.08
C ALA A 426 -23.84 -15.38 22.13
N GLN A 427 -23.95 -15.18 20.82
CA GLN A 427 -23.61 -16.22 19.83
C GLN A 427 -22.12 -16.55 19.83
N ILE A 428 -21.23 -15.54 19.84
CA ILE A 428 -19.77 -15.72 19.85
C ILE A 428 -19.32 -16.40 21.15
N GLU A 429 -19.94 -16.05 22.28
CA GLU A 429 -19.70 -16.70 23.57
C GLU A 429 -20.26 -18.15 23.62
N GLY A 430 -20.92 -18.61 22.57
CA GLY A 430 -21.52 -19.96 22.49
C GLY A 430 -22.76 -20.17 23.36
N LYS A 431 -23.32 -19.08 23.91
CA LYS A 431 -24.54 -19.09 24.74
C LYS A 431 -25.82 -19.29 23.92
N ILE A 432 -25.76 -18.88 22.65
CA ILE A 432 -26.86 -18.95 21.68
C ILE A 432 -26.35 -19.62 20.41
N LYS A 433 -26.99 -20.69 20.01
CA LYS A 433 -26.57 -21.48 18.84
C LYS A 433 -27.69 -21.72 17.84
N THR A 434 -28.93 -21.57 18.27
CA THR A 434 -30.12 -21.80 17.44
C THR A 434 -31.00 -20.56 17.33
N LYS A 435 -31.92 -20.57 16.35
CA LYS A 435 -32.88 -19.46 16.13
C LYS A 435 -33.83 -19.32 17.31
N GLU A 436 -34.28 -20.42 17.87
CA GLU A 436 -35.18 -20.47 19.03
C GLU A 436 -34.51 -19.85 20.26
N GLU A 437 -33.25 -20.19 20.53
CA GLU A 437 -32.48 -19.57 21.61
C GLU A 437 -32.30 -18.06 21.41
N ALA A 438 -32.09 -17.62 20.15
CA ALA A 438 -32.01 -16.21 19.80
C ALA A 438 -33.31 -15.45 20.05
N GLU A 439 -34.47 -16.07 19.70
CA GLU A 439 -35.77 -15.50 19.97
C GLU A 439 -36.06 -15.37 21.47
N MET A 440 -35.73 -16.41 22.25
CA MET A 440 -35.83 -16.36 23.71
C MET A 440 -34.98 -15.27 24.32
N PHE A 441 -33.73 -15.15 23.86
CA PHE A 441 -32.81 -14.11 24.32
C PHE A 441 -33.33 -12.70 24.04
N VAL A 442 -33.88 -12.45 22.84
CA VAL A 442 -34.45 -11.16 22.48
C VAL A 442 -35.69 -10.84 23.33
N LYS A 443 -36.53 -11.83 23.61
CA LYS A 443 -37.77 -11.67 24.43
C LYS A 443 -37.45 -11.49 25.92
N SER A 444 -36.34 -12.07 26.42
CA SER A 444 -35.98 -12.04 27.84
C SER A 444 -35.57 -10.66 28.37
N GLY A 445 -35.23 -9.71 27.50
CA GLY A 445 -34.67 -8.41 27.92
C GLY A 445 -33.25 -8.44 28.54
N PHE A 446 -32.59 -9.59 28.61
CA PHE A 446 -31.24 -9.73 29.17
C PHE A 446 -30.17 -8.87 28.43
N TRP A 447 -30.47 -8.43 27.22
CA TRP A 447 -29.62 -7.53 26.44
C TRP A 447 -29.56 -6.09 27.01
N ASP A 448 -30.47 -5.69 27.92
CA ASP A 448 -30.43 -4.39 28.62
C ASP A 448 -29.41 -4.38 29.78
N ILE A 449 -28.95 -5.57 30.21
CA ILE A 449 -28.02 -5.76 31.33
C ILE A 449 -26.57 -5.94 30.87
N LEU A 450 -26.40 -6.20 29.57
CA LEU A 450 -25.10 -6.41 28.91
C LEU A 450 -24.56 -5.13 28.27
#